data_a7de662b9376abe3a2c99dce588aec37
#
_entry.id   a7de662b9376abe3a2c99dce588aec37
#
_cell.length_a   1.000
_cell.length_b   1.000
_cell.length_c   1.000
_cell.angle_alpha   90.00
_cell.angle_beta   90.00
_cell.angle_gamma   90.00
#
_symmetry.space_group_name_H-M   'P 1'
#
loop_
_entity.id
_entity.type
_entity.pdbx_description
1 polymer ?
#
loop_
_entity_poly.entity_id
_entity_poly.type
_entity_poly.pdbx_seq_one_letter_code
_entity_poly.pdbx_strand_id
1 'polypeptide(L)'
;VKPGFLFAALPGVKADGAKFLQDAKAQGAVAAIVANDIADVTGLTLIRTANPRRLLALAAARFYDDQPDTIVAVTGTNGKNSVSVFVRQIWAEMGFRAASLGTIGIVGPEGATYLSHTTPDPVHLHQAVAALAKDHVEHLAVEASSHGLAQNRLDGLRISAGAFTNLTRDHLDYHKTFEHYLDAKMMLF
;
A
#
# COMPACT_ATOMS: atom_id res chain seq x y z
N VAL A 1 -4.00 -17.45 8.02
CA VAL A 1 -2.95 -17.43 9.05
C VAL A 1 -2.25 -18.78 9.05
N LYS A 2 -0.95 -18.81 9.37
CA LYS A 2 -0.13 -20.02 9.52
C LYS A 2 0.62 -19.92 10.85
N PRO A 3 1.13 -21.02 11.40
CA PRO A 3 1.96 -20.99 12.61
C PRO A 3 3.13 -20.02 12.50
N GLY A 4 3.36 -19.22 13.53
CA GLY A 4 4.40 -18.19 13.58
C GLY A 4 4.06 -16.85 12.94
N PHE A 5 2.87 -16.69 12.34
CA PHE A 5 2.48 -15.44 11.69
C PHE A 5 2.07 -14.33 12.67
N LEU A 6 2.33 -13.09 12.24
CA LEU A 6 1.71 -11.90 12.77
C LEU A 6 0.35 -11.69 12.09
N PHE A 7 -0.72 -11.57 12.86
CA PHE A 7 -2.05 -11.25 12.37
C PHE A 7 -2.31 -9.75 12.47
N ALA A 8 -2.92 -9.13 11.44
CA ALA A 8 -3.33 -7.74 11.50
C ALA A 8 -4.86 -7.64 11.63
N ALA A 9 -5.34 -7.32 12.82
CA ALA A 9 -6.75 -7.13 13.12
C ALA A 9 -7.18 -5.70 12.73
N LEU A 10 -7.39 -5.50 11.43
CA LEU A 10 -7.74 -4.18 10.90
C LEU A 10 -9.24 -3.91 11.01
N PRO A 11 -9.65 -2.68 11.37
CA PRO A 11 -11.04 -2.28 11.28
C PRO A 11 -11.47 -2.27 9.81
N GLY A 12 -12.49 -3.03 9.46
CA GLY A 12 -13.01 -3.17 8.11
C GLY A 12 -14.42 -2.60 7.96
N VAL A 13 -14.83 -2.31 6.72
CA VAL A 13 -16.19 -1.81 6.43
C VAL A 13 -17.24 -2.92 6.61
N LYS A 14 -16.93 -4.17 6.25
CA LYS A 14 -17.85 -5.32 6.34
C LYS A 14 -17.69 -6.13 7.62
N ALA A 15 -16.50 -6.17 8.17
CA ALA A 15 -16.19 -6.91 9.41
C ALA A 15 -15.01 -6.26 10.12
N ASP A 16 -15.05 -6.27 11.45
CA ASP A 16 -13.91 -5.87 12.27
C ASP A 16 -12.96 -7.06 12.43
N GLY A 17 -11.68 -6.85 12.08
CA GLY A 17 -10.63 -7.85 12.18
C GLY A 17 -10.41 -8.36 13.62
N ALA A 18 -10.74 -7.56 14.63
CA ALA A 18 -10.63 -7.96 16.02
C ALA A 18 -11.49 -9.21 16.39
N LYS A 19 -12.59 -9.42 15.68
CA LYS A 19 -13.45 -10.60 15.86
C LYS A 19 -12.77 -11.93 15.53
N PHE A 20 -11.69 -11.88 14.74
CA PHE A 20 -10.96 -13.07 14.28
C PHE A 20 -9.69 -13.36 15.08
N LEU A 21 -9.44 -12.65 16.20
CA LEU A 21 -8.24 -12.84 17.01
C LEU A 21 -8.12 -14.24 17.59
N GLN A 22 -9.24 -14.82 18.08
CA GLN A 22 -9.24 -16.18 18.60
C GLN A 22 -8.98 -17.22 17.51
N ASP A 23 -9.58 -17.05 16.34
CA ASP A 23 -9.37 -17.92 15.17
C ASP A 23 -7.91 -17.83 14.68
N ALA A 24 -7.37 -16.61 14.60
CA ALA A 24 -5.98 -16.39 14.22
C ALA A 24 -5.01 -17.09 15.18
N LYS A 25 -5.26 -16.98 16.50
CA LYS A 25 -4.50 -17.70 17.51
C LYS A 25 -4.61 -19.22 17.34
N ALA A 26 -5.82 -19.74 17.15
CA ALA A 26 -6.06 -21.19 16.97
C ALA A 26 -5.32 -21.72 15.72
N GLN A 27 -5.13 -20.88 14.69
CA GLN A 27 -4.35 -21.19 13.50
C GLN A 27 -2.83 -20.96 13.66
N GLY A 28 -2.38 -20.60 14.87
CA GLY A 28 -0.96 -20.49 15.20
C GLY A 28 -0.35 -19.09 15.04
N ALA A 29 -1.14 -18.02 14.97
CA ALA A 29 -0.60 -16.68 15.09
C ALA A 29 0.09 -16.50 16.44
N VAL A 30 1.27 -15.89 16.45
CA VAL A 30 2.07 -15.64 17.66
C VAL A 30 1.88 -14.22 18.21
N ALA A 31 1.47 -13.31 17.35
CA ALA A 31 1.18 -11.91 17.70
C ALA A 31 0.08 -11.33 16.81
N ALA A 32 -0.53 -10.23 17.26
CA ALA A 32 -1.49 -9.49 16.46
C ALA A 32 -1.30 -7.97 16.60
N ILE A 33 -1.39 -7.23 15.47
CA ILE A 33 -1.54 -5.78 15.46
C ILE A 33 -3.01 -5.47 15.69
N VAL A 34 -3.29 -4.63 16.69
CA VAL A 34 -4.66 -4.28 17.10
C VAL A 34 -4.79 -2.80 17.43
N ALA A 35 -6.03 -2.28 17.43
CA ALA A 35 -6.33 -0.96 17.99
C ALA A 35 -6.12 -0.94 19.52
N ASN A 36 -5.94 0.26 20.10
CA ASN A 36 -5.60 0.42 21.52
C ASN A 36 -6.67 -0.10 22.49
N ASP A 37 -7.93 -0.12 22.08
CA ASP A 37 -9.11 -0.47 22.87
C ASP A 37 -9.44 -1.97 22.88
N ILE A 38 -8.68 -2.77 22.17
CA ILE A 38 -8.92 -4.22 22.08
C ILE A 38 -8.49 -4.91 23.38
N ALA A 39 -9.39 -5.72 23.93
CA ALA A 39 -9.13 -6.52 25.14
C ALA A 39 -8.04 -7.58 24.91
N ASP A 40 -7.38 -7.97 25.99
CA ASP A 40 -6.36 -9.02 25.97
C ASP A 40 -6.91 -10.37 25.48
N VAL A 41 -6.09 -11.06 24.72
CA VAL A 41 -6.34 -12.44 24.28
C VAL A 41 -5.26 -13.33 24.88
N THR A 42 -5.65 -14.16 25.86
CA THR A 42 -4.73 -15.06 26.56
C THR A 42 -3.89 -15.88 25.58
N GLY A 43 -2.58 -15.83 25.71
CA GLY A 43 -1.64 -16.58 24.86
C GLY A 43 -1.48 -16.04 23.42
N LEU A 44 -1.84 -14.79 23.18
CA LEU A 44 -1.53 -14.04 21.95
C LEU A 44 -0.93 -12.69 22.33
N THR A 45 0.26 -12.38 21.82
CA THR A 45 0.89 -11.08 22.04
C THR A 45 0.17 -10.00 21.22
N LEU A 46 -0.35 -8.96 21.88
CA LEU A 46 -1.03 -7.85 21.20
C LEU A 46 -0.11 -6.64 21.07
N ILE A 47 0.10 -6.21 19.84
CA ILE A 47 0.83 -4.97 19.48
C ILE A 47 -0.20 -3.87 19.25
N ARG A 48 -0.41 -3.04 20.27
CA ARG A 48 -1.43 -1.98 20.28
C ARG A 48 -0.94 -0.71 19.61
N THR A 49 -1.80 -0.10 18.82
CA THR A 49 -1.50 1.17 18.13
C THR A 49 -2.78 1.96 17.86
N ALA A 50 -2.64 3.28 17.77
CA ALA A 50 -3.74 4.16 17.32
C ALA A 50 -4.08 3.95 15.83
N ASN A 51 -3.13 3.47 15.00
CA ASN A 51 -3.34 3.23 13.58
C ASN A 51 -2.79 1.85 13.15
N PRO A 52 -3.60 0.77 13.29
CA PRO A 52 -3.19 -0.57 12.89
C PRO A 52 -2.85 -0.72 11.39
N ARG A 53 -3.52 0.06 10.52
CA ARG A 53 -3.24 0.02 9.07
C ARG A 53 -1.84 0.56 8.76
N ARG A 54 -1.49 1.70 9.36
CA ARG A 54 -0.17 2.30 9.21
C ARG A 54 0.92 1.38 9.76
N LEU A 55 0.70 0.82 10.95
CA LEU A 55 1.69 -0.08 11.56
C LEU A 55 1.91 -1.33 10.69
N LEU A 56 0.84 -1.90 10.09
CA LEU A 56 0.98 -3.01 9.16
C LEU A 56 1.83 -2.62 7.94
N ALA A 57 1.60 -1.45 7.36
CA ALA A 57 2.36 -0.97 6.20
C ALA A 57 3.85 -0.80 6.54
N LEU A 58 4.15 -0.14 7.66
CA LEU A 58 5.53 0.03 8.13
C LEU A 58 6.21 -1.31 8.48
N ALA A 59 5.48 -2.24 9.07
CA ALA A 59 5.98 -3.59 9.35
C ALA A 59 6.29 -4.36 8.05
N ALA A 60 5.42 -4.28 7.04
CA ALA A 60 5.65 -4.88 5.73
C ALA A 60 6.87 -4.24 5.04
N ALA A 61 6.98 -2.91 5.05
CA ALA A 61 8.13 -2.19 4.52
C ALA A 61 9.44 -2.65 5.17
N ARG A 62 9.45 -2.82 6.50
CA ARG A 62 10.64 -3.29 7.23
C ARG A 62 10.95 -4.76 6.98
N PHE A 63 9.92 -5.58 6.79
CA PHE A 63 10.08 -7.02 6.54
C PHE A 63 10.69 -7.30 5.17
N TYR A 64 10.24 -6.60 4.13
CA TYR A 64 10.73 -6.76 2.76
C TYR A 64 11.99 -5.94 2.48
N ASP A 65 12.13 -4.76 3.11
CA ASP A 65 13.26 -3.81 3.22
C ASP A 65 13.87 -3.28 1.89
N ASP A 66 13.86 -4.03 0.80
CA ASP A 66 14.38 -3.59 -0.50
C ASP A 66 13.37 -2.69 -1.23
N GLN A 67 13.87 -1.61 -1.83
CA GLN A 67 13.07 -0.71 -2.67
C GLN A 67 13.93 -0.09 -3.77
N PRO A 68 13.36 0.22 -4.96
CA PRO A 68 14.04 1.01 -5.98
C PRO A 68 14.58 2.33 -5.41
N ASP A 69 15.67 2.81 -5.99
CA ASP A 69 16.36 4.03 -5.54
C ASP A 69 15.48 5.28 -5.65
N THR A 70 14.69 5.33 -6.72
CA THR A 70 13.77 6.44 -7.00
C THR A 70 12.34 5.93 -7.11
N ILE A 71 11.46 6.39 -6.21
CA ILE A 71 10.03 6.11 -6.27
C ILE A 71 9.28 7.43 -6.43
N VAL A 72 8.46 7.55 -7.47
CA VAL A 72 7.51 8.65 -7.59
C VAL A 72 6.08 8.14 -7.46
N ALA A 73 5.23 8.91 -6.77
CA ALA A 73 3.83 8.56 -6.58
C ALA A 73 2.92 9.59 -7.26
N VAL A 74 1.91 9.11 -7.98
CA VAL A 74 1.00 9.95 -8.74
C VAL A 74 -0.42 9.79 -8.19
N THR A 75 -1.01 10.89 -7.70
CA THR A 75 -2.41 10.94 -7.28
C THR A 75 -3.24 11.88 -8.16
N GLY A 76 -4.53 11.90 -7.96
CA GLY A 76 -5.52 12.70 -8.69
C GLY A 76 -6.77 11.89 -8.99
N THR A 77 -7.78 12.50 -9.61
CA THR A 77 -8.98 11.78 -10.06
C THR A 77 -8.66 10.99 -11.32
N ASN A 78 -8.22 11.65 -12.36
CA ASN A 78 -7.92 11.06 -13.67
C ASN A 78 -6.44 11.23 -14.02
N GLY A 79 -5.94 10.40 -14.93
CA GLY A 79 -4.60 10.52 -15.48
C GLY A 79 -3.47 9.89 -14.68
N LYS A 80 -3.71 9.38 -13.48
CA LYS A 80 -2.69 8.68 -12.66
C LYS A 80 -1.94 7.61 -13.44
N ASN A 81 -2.70 6.69 -14.05
CA ASN A 81 -2.14 5.60 -14.85
C ASN A 81 -1.31 6.13 -16.03
N SER A 82 -1.87 7.08 -16.81
CA SER A 82 -1.15 7.64 -17.96
C SER A 82 0.17 8.28 -17.56
N VAL A 83 0.16 9.10 -16.49
CA VAL A 83 1.38 9.75 -15.99
C VAL A 83 2.39 8.72 -15.49
N SER A 84 1.97 7.73 -14.71
CA SER A 84 2.88 6.67 -14.21
C SER A 84 3.50 5.87 -15.36
N VAL A 85 2.71 5.54 -16.40
CA VAL A 85 3.21 4.84 -17.59
C VAL A 85 4.18 5.71 -18.38
N PHE A 86 3.86 6.99 -18.61
CA PHE A 86 4.75 7.90 -19.36
C PHE A 86 6.06 8.15 -18.61
N VAL A 87 6.01 8.35 -17.30
CA VAL A 87 7.22 8.51 -16.48
C VAL A 87 8.10 7.25 -16.58
N ARG A 88 7.54 6.06 -16.48
CA ARG A 88 8.28 4.79 -16.69
C ARG A 88 8.91 4.74 -18.09
N GLN A 89 8.14 5.09 -19.14
CA GLN A 89 8.64 5.07 -20.52
C GLN A 89 9.79 6.05 -20.72
N ILE A 90 9.67 7.28 -20.19
CA ILE A 90 10.74 8.28 -20.24
C ILE A 90 12.01 7.77 -19.57
N TRP A 91 11.91 7.17 -18.38
CA TRP A 91 13.05 6.59 -17.69
C TRP A 91 13.68 5.44 -18.49
N ALA A 92 12.86 4.58 -19.10
CA ALA A 92 13.36 3.50 -19.96
C ALA A 92 14.11 4.04 -21.19
N GLU A 93 13.62 5.09 -21.85
CA GLU A 93 14.31 5.77 -22.95
C GLU A 93 15.61 6.46 -22.49
N MET A 94 15.70 6.88 -21.24
CA MET A 94 16.93 7.40 -20.64
C MET A 94 17.92 6.29 -20.24
N GLY A 95 17.58 5.02 -20.43
CA GLY A 95 18.44 3.87 -20.13
C GLY A 95 18.31 3.31 -18.71
N PHE A 96 17.37 3.79 -17.88
CA PHE A 96 17.13 3.24 -16.55
C PHE A 96 16.26 1.98 -16.58
N ARG A 97 16.53 1.05 -15.70
CA ARG A 97 15.60 -0.07 -15.44
C ARG A 97 14.40 0.46 -14.64
N ALA A 98 13.29 0.70 -15.35
CA ALA A 98 12.12 1.36 -14.80
C ALA A 98 10.88 0.48 -14.79
N ALA A 99 10.02 0.65 -13.77
CA ALA A 99 8.73 -0.01 -13.65
C ALA A 99 7.61 1.00 -13.33
N SER A 100 6.37 0.59 -13.58
CA SER A 100 5.17 1.26 -13.07
C SER A 100 4.26 0.26 -12.35
N LEU A 101 3.59 0.73 -11.28
CA LEU A 101 2.64 -0.04 -10.48
C LEU A 101 1.33 0.74 -10.37
N GLY A 102 0.23 0.15 -10.80
CA GLY A 102 -1.07 0.81 -10.78
C GLY A 102 -2.21 -0.04 -11.33
N THR A 103 -3.18 0.61 -11.92
CA THR A 103 -4.44 -0.02 -12.39
C THR A 103 -4.21 -1.14 -13.42
N ILE A 104 -3.21 -1.03 -14.26
CA ILE A 104 -2.87 -2.07 -15.24
C ILE A 104 -1.98 -3.17 -14.68
N GLY A 105 -1.67 -3.13 -13.38
CA GLY A 105 -0.75 -4.04 -12.72
C GLY A 105 0.65 -3.45 -12.57
N ILE A 106 1.64 -4.32 -12.51
CA ILE A 106 3.06 -3.99 -12.53
C ILE A 106 3.55 -4.15 -13.96
N VAL A 107 4.17 -3.12 -14.53
CA VAL A 107 4.84 -3.20 -15.82
C VAL A 107 6.30 -2.81 -15.61
N GLY A 108 7.18 -3.74 -15.88
CA GLY A 108 8.63 -3.57 -15.69
C GLY A 108 9.42 -4.05 -16.91
N PRO A 109 10.76 -4.08 -16.82
CA PRO A 109 11.63 -4.54 -17.91
C PRO A 109 11.36 -6.00 -18.34
N GLU A 110 10.95 -6.85 -17.41
CA GLU A 110 10.71 -8.28 -17.65
C GLU A 110 9.26 -8.58 -18.12
N GLY A 111 8.44 -7.53 -18.29
CA GLY A 111 7.05 -7.68 -18.73
C GLY A 111 6.01 -7.12 -17.77
N ALA A 112 4.78 -7.62 -17.87
CA ALA A 112 3.64 -7.16 -17.08
C ALA A 112 3.08 -8.27 -16.18
N THR A 113 2.75 -7.90 -14.94
CA THR A 113 2.06 -8.77 -13.98
C THR A 113 0.78 -8.08 -13.52
N TYR A 114 -0.35 -8.77 -13.62
CA TYR A 114 -1.64 -8.21 -13.23
C TYR A 114 -1.77 -8.10 -11.70
N LEU A 115 -2.41 -7.02 -11.24
CA LEU A 115 -2.79 -6.82 -9.84
C LEU A 115 -4.30 -6.66 -9.72
N SER A 116 -4.87 -7.13 -8.62
CA SER A 116 -6.32 -7.03 -8.36
C SER A 116 -6.80 -5.62 -8.00
N HIS A 117 -5.90 -4.72 -7.63
CA HIS A 117 -6.22 -3.35 -7.21
C HIS A 117 -5.16 -2.36 -7.71
N THR A 118 -5.59 -1.14 -8.04
CA THR A 118 -4.70 -0.02 -8.43
C THR A 118 -3.59 0.24 -7.42
N THR A 119 -3.91 0.22 -6.13
CA THR A 119 -2.95 0.26 -5.03
C THR A 119 -3.21 -0.99 -4.18
N PRO A 120 -2.34 -2.01 -4.22
CA PRO A 120 -2.50 -3.23 -3.44
C PRO A 120 -2.54 -2.96 -1.93
N ASP A 121 -2.92 -3.98 -1.14
CA ASP A 121 -2.69 -3.92 0.30
C ASP A 121 -1.18 -3.81 0.61
N PRO A 122 -0.81 -3.32 1.80
CA PRO A 122 0.58 -2.98 2.08
C PRO A 122 1.54 -4.18 2.04
N VAL A 123 1.08 -5.39 2.36
CA VAL A 123 1.95 -6.58 2.33
C VAL A 123 2.31 -6.92 0.89
N HIS A 124 1.32 -7.02 0.01
CA HIS A 124 1.54 -7.28 -1.42
C HIS A 124 2.29 -6.13 -2.10
N LEU A 125 2.02 -4.87 -1.71
CA LEU A 125 2.72 -3.72 -2.26
C LEU A 125 4.21 -3.78 -1.96
N HIS A 126 4.60 -3.92 -0.69
CA HIS A 126 6.02 -3.98 -0.31
C HIS A 126 6.71 -5.23 -0.82
N GLN A 127 6.01 -6.37 -0.88
CA GLN A 127 6.53 -7.58 -1.53
C GLN A 127 6.86 -7.34 -3.01
N ALA A 128 5.94 -6.70 -3.75
CA ALA A 128 6.14 -6.40 -5.16
C ALA A 128 7.27 -5.40 -5.39
N VAL A 129 7.34 -4.35 -4.55
CA VAL A 129 8.40 -3.33 -4.61
C VAL A 129 9.77 -3.96 -4.33
N ALA A 130 9.87 -4.84 -3.34
CA ALA A 130 11.11 -5.57 -3.05
C ALA A 130 11.51 -6.54 -4.17
N ALA A 131 10.54 -7.20 -4.82
CA ALA A 131 10.81 -8.04 -5.98
C ALA A 131 11.40 -7.21 -7.14
N LEU A 132 10.80 -6.04 -7.43
CA LEU A 132 11.33 -5.12 -8.46
C LEU A 132 12.76 -4.65 -8.15
N ALA A 133 13.05 -4.31 -6.89
CA ALA A 133 14.41 -3.92 -6.48
C ALA A 133 15.42 -5.07 -6.66
N LYS A 134 15.04 -6.31 -6.33
CA LYS A 134 15.86 -7.51 -6.56
C LYS A 134 16.10 -7.78 -8.04
N ASP A 135 15.14 -7.43 -8.90
CA ASP A 135 15.27 -7.49 -10.36
C ASP A 135 16.00 -6.26 -10.93
N HIS A 136 16.71 -5.52 -10.06
CA HIS A 136 17.50 -4.34 -10.42
C HIS A 136 16.70 -3.20 -11.05
N VAL A 137 15.41 -3.07 -10.71
CA VAL A 137 14.63 -1.88 -11.07
C VAL A 137 15.10 -0.71 -10.20
N GLU A 138 15.56 0.37 -10.84
CA GLU A 138 16.11 1.57 -10.20
C GLU A 138 15.02 2.62 -9.96
N HIS A 139 14.02 2.68 -10.85
CA HIS A 139 13.00 3.72 -10.89
C HIS A 139 11.59 3.13 -10.93
N LEU A 140 10.73 3.55 -10.02
CA LEU A 140 9.35 3.06 -9.90
C LEU A 140 8.34 4.22 -9.87
N ALA A 141 7.38 4.22 -10.80
CA ALA A 141 6.24 5.12 -10.79
C ALA A 141 5.00 4.39 -10.21
N VAL A 142 4.41 4.90 -9.12
CA VAL A 142 3.30 4.26 -8.40
C VAL A 142 2.03 5.10 -8.51
N GLU A 143 0.92 4.47 -8.85
CA GLU A 143 -0.39 5.10 -8.69
C GLU A 143 -0.82 5.12 -7.22
N ALA A 144 -0.96 6.32 -6.65
CA ALA A 144 -1.46 6.54 -5.31
C ALA A 144 -2.97 6.85 -5.34
N SER A 145 -3.81 5.81 -5.24
CA SER A 145 -5.26 5.98 -5.18
C SER A 145 -5.68 6.64 -3.85
N SER A 146 -6.80 7.39 -3.85
CA SER A 146 -7.32 8.00 -2.61
C SER A 146 -7.66 6.96 -1.54
N HIS A 147 -8.15 5.79 -1.94
CA HIS A 147 -8.37 4.67 -1.03
C HIS A 147 -7.04 4.12 -0.46
N GLY A 148 -6.01 4.01 -1.32
CA GLY A 148 -4.69 3.55 -0.90
C GLY A 148 -4.07 4.48 0.12
N LEU A 149 -4.15 5.79 -0.13
CA LEU A 149 -3.67 6.84 0.78
C LEU A 149 -4.46 6.85 2.10
N ALA A 150 -5.79 6.96 2.05
CA ALA A 150 -6.66 6.94 3.24
C ALA A 150 -6.52 5.66 4.09
N GLN A 151 -6.09 4.56 3.48
CA GLN A 151 -5.84 3.30 4.16
C GLN A 151 -4.37 3.06 4.51
N ASN A 152 -3.51 4.08 4.40
CA ASN A 152 -2.07 4.01 4.69
C ASN A 152 -1.34 2.89 3.93
N ARG A 153 -1.80 2.50 2.73
CA ARG A 153 -1.22 1.36 2.00
C ARG A 153 0.19 1.65 1.47
N LEU A 154 0.50 2.94 1.20
CA LEU A 154 1.79 3.37 0.69
C LEU A 154 2.79 3.74 1.78
N ASP A 155 2.38 3.75 3.06
CA ASP A 155 3.27 4.08 4.15
C ASP A 155 4.46 3.11 4.19
N GLY A 156 5.66 3.67 4.35
CA GLY A 156 6.91 2.92 4.28
C GLY A 156 7.58 2.89 2.91
N LEU A 157 6.92 3.33 1.83
CA LEU A 157 7.61 3.62 0.57
C LEU A 157 8.47 4.88 0.70
N ARG A 158 9.71 4.82 0.21
CA ARG A 158 10.64 5.95 0.15
C ARG A 158 10.33 6.81 -1.09
N ILE A 159 9.21 7.54 -1.03
CA ILE A 159 8.74 8.37 -2.14
C ILE A 159 9.64 9.60 -2.28
N SER A 160 10.30 9.73 -3.43
CA SER A 160 11.21 10.83 -3.77
C SER A 160 10.44 12.06 -4.29
N ALA A 161 9.29 11.86 -4.95
CA ALA A 161 8.45 12.94 -5.45
C ALA A 161 6.99 12.50 -5.55
N GLY A 162 6.08 13.44 -5.30
CA GLY A 162 4.64 13.29 -5.46
C GLY A 162 4.13 14.16 -6.60
N ALA A 163 3.18 13.64 -7.39
CA ALA A 163 2.49 14.40 -8.44
C ALA A 163 0.97 14.37 -8.24
N PHE A 164 0.33 15.51 -8.43
CA PHE A 164 -1.12 15.67 -8.38
C PHE A 164 -1.63 16.06 -9.78
N THR A 165 -2.45 15.21 -10.42
CA THR A 165 -2.90 15.45 -11.78
C THR A 165 -4.08 16.42 -11.85
N ASN A 166 -5.18 16.08 -11.21
CA ASN A 166 -6.41 16.88 -11.15
C ASN A 166 -7.34 16.38 -10.04
N LEU A 167 -8.39 17.17 -9.74
CA LEU A 167 -9.43 16.84 -8.78
C LEU A 167 -10.79 17.12 -9.40
N THR A 168 -11.60 16.07 -9.57
CA THR A 168 -13.01 16.14 -9.95
C THR A 168 -13.84 15.24 -9.06
N ARG A 169 -15.16 15.28 -9.13
CA ARG A 169 -16.04 14.43 -8.31
C ARG A 169 -15.83 12.96 -8.65
N ASP A 170 -15.44 12.17 -7.64
CA ASP A 170 -15.32 10.72 -7.71
C ASP A 170 -15.25 10.13 -6.29
N HIS A 171 -15.56 8.84 -6.12
CA HIS A 171 -15.42 8.08 -4.87
C HIS A 171 -16.12 8.72 -3.63
N LEU A 172 -17.19 9.50 -3.80
CA LEU A 172 -17.93 10.10 -2.69
C LEU A 172 -18.77 9.08 -1.91
N ASP A 173 -19.00 7.91 -2.47
CA ASP A 173 -19.54 6.74 -1.77
C ASP A 173 -18.64 6.32 -0.61
N TYR A 174 -17.32 6.42 -0.79
CA TYR A 174 -16.31 6.08 0.22
C TYR A 174 -15.91 7.28 1.08
N HIS A 175 -15.51 8.40 0.46
CA HIS A 175 -14.97 9.57 1.17
C HIS A 175 -16.04 10.49 1.78
N LYS A 176 -17.32 10.30 1.43
CA LYS A 176 -18.51 11.05 1.89
C LYS A 176 -18.57 12.50 1.40
N THR A 177 -17.49 13.27 1.47
CA THR A 177 -17.41 14.65 1.01
C THR A 177 -16.26 14.87 0.06
N PHE A 178 -16.32 15.96 -0.70
CA PHE A 178 -15.25 16.34 -1.62
C PHE A 178 -13.97 16.75 -0.88
N GLU A 179 -14.14 17.39 0.27
CA GLU A 179 -13.05 17.79 1.17
C GLU A 179 -12.29 16.56 1.69
N HIS A 180 -12.99 15.53 2.21
CA HIS A 180 -12.35 14.29 2.66
C HIS A 180 -11.67 13.54 1.50
N TYR A 181 -12.21 13.65 0.28
CA TYR A 181 -11.57 13.09 -0.90
C TYR A 181 -10.26 13.83 -1.25
N LEU A 182 -10.26 15.17 -1.16
CA LEU A 182 -9.05 15.98 -1.30
C LEU A 182 -8.04 15.66 -0.19
N ASP A 183 -8.48 15.67 1.09
CA ASP A 183 -7.62 15.37 2.24
C ASP A 183 -6.92 14.02 2.09
N ALA A 184 -7.65 12.99 1.65
CA ALA A 184 -7.06 11.68 1.39
C ALA A 184 -5.93 11.73 0.34
N LYS A 185 -6.07 12.56 -0.73
CA LYS A 185 -5.01 12.74 -1.72
C LYS A 185 -3.84 13.58 -1.20
N MET A 186 -4.14 14.57 -0.37
CA MET A 186 -3.11 15.42 0.25
C MET A 186 -2.22 14.67 1.24
N MET A 187 -2.61 13.47 1.70
CA MET A 187 -1.74 12.60 2.50
C MET A 187 -0.45 12.18 1.77
N LEU A 188 -0.36 12.40 0.46
CA LEU A 188 0.86 12.13 -0.31
C LEU A 188 1.93 13.20 -0.12
N PHE A 189 1.55 14.40 0.29
CA PHE A 189 2.39 15.60 0.40
C PHE A 189 2.56 16.03 1.86
#